data_ea8d792da413eb7794c9aaac4c891850
#
_entry.id   ea8d792da413eb7794c9aaac4c891850
#
_cell.length_a   1.000
_cell.length_b   1.000
_cell.length_c   1.000
_cell.angle_alpha   90.00
_cell.angle_beta   90.00
_cell.angle_gamma   90.00
#
_symmetry.space_group_name_H-M   'P 1'
#
loop_
_entity.id
_entity.type
_entity.pdbx_description
1 polymer ?
#
loop_
_entity_poly.entity_id
_entity_poly.type
_entity_poly.pdbx_seq_one_letter_code
_entity_poly.pdbx_strand_id
1 'polypeptide(L)'
;LSYDTFRARAIHIHDEFTYADASAFFGMQSMWDKTSQKNHFAGRGDEDELFSSEGTIVLIDNVADKIYITGMGRAIGHYARFINKGAVRIETTSNDPLVQVTAFRDDVKKQMIWVVINNNTSQKIIKFDLEGLTLIGNLSGEQSIETAYWQKLDTFTPDTISDFTITLPAESVTTIVGQIKK
;
A
#
# COMPACT_ATOMS: atom_id res chain seq x y z
N LEU A 1 10.64 13.99 0.27
CA LEU A 1 9.34 13.29 0.14
C LEU A 1 8.95 12.78 1.51
N SER A 2 7.91 13.35 2.13
CA SER A 2 7.54 13.00 3.49
C SER A 2 6.85 11.64 3.56
N TYR A 3 7.05 10.93 4.67
CA TYR A 3 6.39 9.67 4.94
C TYR A 3 4.87 9.86 5.15
N ASP A 4 4.47 10.97 5.75
CA ASP A 4 3.05 11.32 5.94
C ASP A 4 2.29 11.39 4.62
N THR A 5 2.91 11.93 3.58
CA THR A 5 2.31 11.93 2.25
C THR A 5 2.15 10.51 1.70
N PHE A 6 3.12 9.63 1.92
CA PHE A 6 3.01 8.23 1.51
C PHE A 6 1.83 7.55 2.20
N ARG A 7 1.68 7.67 3.54
CA ARG A 7 0.55 7.11 4.29
C ARG A 7 -0.78 7.71 3.83
N ALA A 8 -0.86 9.03 3.71
CA ALA A 8 -2.06 9.71 3.23
C ALA A 8 -2.51 9.19 1.85
N ARG A 9 -1.56 8.89 0.96
CA ARG A 9 -1.85 8.29 -0.35
C ARG A 9 -2.28 6.84 -0.25
N ALA A 10 -1.72 6.05 0.66
CA ALA A 10 -2.16 4.69 0.91
C ALA A 10 -3.59 4.64 1.47
N ILE A 11 -3.94 5.56 2.38
CA ILE A 11 -5.30 5.74 2.91
C ILE A 11 -6.24 6.13 1.77
N HIS A 12 -5.89 7.10 0.95
CA HIS A 12 -6.71 7.51 -0.19
C HIS A 12 -7.02 6.33 -1.14
N ILE A 13 -6.02 5.50 -1.46
CA ILE A 13 -6.24 4.30 -2.28
C ILE A 13 -7.16 3.29 -1.57
N HIS A 14 -6.98 3.11 -0.26
CA HIS A 14 -7.87 2.28 0.55
C HIS A 14 -9.31 2.77 0.50
N ASP A 15 -9.52 4.06 0.68
CA ASP A 15 -10.86 4.68 0.69
C ASP A 15 -11.55 4.54 -0.66
N GLU A 16 -10.84 4.72 -1.77
CA GLU A 16 -11.36 4.53 -3.12
C GLU A 16 -11.84 3.09 -3.35
N PHE A 17 -11.07 2.09 -2.94
CA PHE A 17 -11.48 0.70 -3.07
C PHE A 17 -12.58 0.30 -2.08
N THR A 18 -12.57 0.84 -0.86
CA THR A 18 -13.42 0.36 0.23
C THR A 18 -14.75 1.11 0.30
N TYR A 19 -14.73 2.42 0.21
CA TYR A 19 -15.94 3.26 0.37
C TYR A 19 -16.54 3.71 -0.97
N ALA A 20 -15.71 3.99 -1.98
CA ALA A 20 -16.18 4.36 -3.31
C ALA A 20 -16.42 3.15 -4.22
N ASP A 21 -16.08 1.92 -3.76
CA ASP A 21 -16.20 0.66 -4.52
C ASP A 21 -15.55 0.74 -5.92
N ALA A 22 -14.43 1.45 -6.01
CA ALA A 22 -13.71 1.67 -7.26
C ALA A 22 -13.17 0.34 -7.82
N SER A 23 -13.34 0.13 -9.11
CA SER A 23 -12.81 -1.04 -9.83
C SER A 23 -11.36 -0.88 -10.26
N ALA A 24 -10.83 0.34 -10.22
CA ALA A 24 -9.46 0.67 -10.58
C ALA A 24 -9.05 2.00 -9.93
N PHE A 25 -7.77 2.13 -9.66
CA PHE A 25 -7.14 3.37 -9.21
C PHE A 25 -6.04 3.77 -10.18
N PHE A 26 -6.05 5.03 -10.62
CA PHE A 26 -5.05 5.57 -11.53
C PHE A 26 -4.37 6.78 -10.87
N GLY A 27 -3.05 6.77 -10.82
CA GLY A 27 -2.29 7.98 -10.54
C GLY A 27 -2.45 8.98 -11.69
N MET A 28 -2.55 10.27 -11.37
CA MET A 28 -2.78 11.31 -12.36
C MET A 28 -1.69 11.36 -13.43
N GLN A 29 -0.44 11.10 -13.02
CA GLN A 29 0.72 11.10 -13.90
C GLN A 29 1.69 9.98 -13.53
N SER A 30 2.09 9.20 -14.52
CA SER A 30 3.06 8.12 -14.29
C SER A 30 4.47 8.67 -14.06
N MET A 31 4.85 9.70 -14.83
CA MET A 31 6.19 10.25 -14.82
C MET A 31 6.15 11.76 -15.12
N TRP A 32 6.99 12.53 -14.42
CA TRP A 32 7.09 13.97 -14.61
C TRP A 32 8.52 14.46 -14.44
N ASP A 33 8.87 15.48 -15.21
CA ASP A 33 10.13 16.21 -15.05
C ASP A 33 10.02 17.20 -13.88
N LYS A 34 10.98 17.16 -12.97
CA LYS A 34 11.01 18.01 -11.77
C LYS A 34 11.02 19.50 -12.10
N THR A 35 11.74 19.88 -13.16
CA THR A 35 11.85 21.28 -13.58
C THR A 35 10.54 21.79 -14.18
N SER A 36 9.89 20.98 -15.00
CA SER A 36 8.58 21.29 -15.57
C SER A 36 7.51 21.41 -14.50
N GLN A 37 7.54 20.56 -13.50
CA GLN A 37 6.61 20.61 -12.36
C GLN A 37 6.79 21.91 -11.56
N LYS A 38 8.01 22.28 -11.25
CA LYS A 38 8.33 23.54 -10.58
C LYS A 38 7.80 24.77 -11.35
N ASN A 39 7.97 24.79 -12.65
CA ASN A 39 7.51 25.88 -13.50
C ASN A 39 5.97 25.93 -13.63
N HIS A 40 5.31 24.77 -13.65
CA HIS A 40 3.86 24.68 -13.79
C HIS A 40 3.12 25.15 -12.52
N PHE A 41 3.71 24.93 -11.37
CA PHE A 41 3.12 25.28 -10.06
C PHE A 41 3.82 26.49 -9.39
N ALA A 42 4.67 27.21 -10.11
CA ALA A 42 5.30 28.42 -9.60
C ALA A 42 4.25 29.38 -9.02
N GLY A 43 4.31 29.61 -7.72
CA GLY A 43 3.36 30.48 -6.99
C GLY A 43 2.35 29.73 -6.09
N ARG A 44 2.39 28.41 -6.01
CA ARG A 44 1.46 27.62 -5.15
C ARG A 44 2.01 27.20 -3.78
N GLY A 45 3.21 27.61 -3.41
CA GLY A 45 3.79 27.27 -2.11
C GLY A 45 5.16 26.63 -2.17
N ASP A 46 5.59 26.03 -1.09
CA ASP A 46 6.92 25.50 -0.89
C ASP A 46 7.29 24.39 -1.89
N GLU A 47 8.55 24.39 -2.32
CA GLU A 47 9.06 23.40 -3.27
C GLU A 47 8.91 21.96 -2.76
N ASP A 48 8.93 21.77 -1.44
CA ASP A 48 8.78 20.46 -0.80
C ASP A 48 7.32 19.94 -0.82
N GLU A 49 6.32 20.81 -0.76
CA GLU A 49 4.91 20.44 -0.88
C GLU A 49 4.54 19.97 -2.29
N LEU A 50 5.17 20.53 -3.32
CA LEU A 50 4.94 20.13 -4.72
C LEU A 50 5.29 18.66 -4.98
N PHE A 51 6.30 18.14 -4.33
CA PHE A 51 6.69 16.73 -4.44
C PHE A 51 5.71 15.77 -3.76
N SER A 52 4.90 16.29 -2.86
CA SER A 52 4.03 15.49 -2.01
C SER A 52 2.59 15.40 -2.48
N SER A 53 2.09 16.41 -3.20
CA SER A 53 0.66 16.60 -3.46
C SER A 53 0.15 16.16 -4.82
N GLU A 54 1.01 15.88 -5.79
CA GLU A 54 0.63 15.93 -7.21
C GLU A 54 0.22 14.59 -7.85
N GLY A 55 0.10 13.52 -7.11
CA GLY A 55 -0.34 12.25 -7.70
C GLY A 55 0.62 11.63 -8.73
N THR A 56 1.80 12.24 -8.94
CA THR A 56 2.86 11.72 -9.81
C THR A 56 3.51 10.51 -9.17
N ILE A 57 3.74 9.45 -9.95
CA ILE A 57 4.36 8.22 -9.46
C ILE A 57 5.88 8.35 -9.40
N VAL A 58 6.48 8.92 -10.44
CA VAL A 58 7.94 9.06 -10.61
C VAL A 58 8.29 10.48 -11.00
N LEU A 59 9.30 11.05 -10.35
CA LEU A 59 9.92 12.33 -10.72
C LEU A 59 11.32 12.10 -11.30
N ILE A 60 11.60 12.75 -12.40
CA ILE A 60 12.91 12.77 -13.05
C ILE A 60 13.56 14.11 -12.75
N ASP A 61 14.74 14.11 -12.20
CA ASP A 61 15.57 15.29 -11.98
C ASP A 61 16.72 15.28 -12.99
N ASN A 62 16.51 15.95 -14.13
CA ASN A 62 17.50 16.02 -15.21
C ASN A 62 18.74 16.86 -14.85
N VAL A 63 18.68 17.66 -13.78
CA VAL A 63 19.82 18.44 -13.30
C VAL A 63 20.73 17.60 -12.41
N ALA A 64 20.11 16.81 -11.51
CA ALA A 64 20.84 15.94 -10.61
C ALA A 64 21.10 14.53 -11.16
N ASP A 65 20.59 14.22 -12.36
CA ASP A 65 20.61 12.89 -12.99
C ASP A 65 20.05 11.80 -12.05
N LYS A 66 18.87 12.05 -11.48
CA LYS A 66 18.23 11.19 -10.49
C LYS A 66 16.76 10.94 -10.79
N ILE A 67 16.31 9.76 -10.38
CA ILE A 67 14.90 9.37 -10.41
C ILE A 67 14.43 9.23 -8.96
N TYR A 68 13.28 9.84 -8.67
CA TYR A 68 12.63 9.77 -7.35
C TYR A 68 11.27 9.07 -7.48
N ILE A 69 11.02 8.08 -6.63
CA ILE A 69 9.70 7.52 -6.45
C ILE A 69 8.99 8.35 -5.38
N THR A 70 7.85 8.92 -5.75
CA THR A 70 7.07 9.81 -4.87
C THR A 70 6.32 9.04 -3.79
N GLY A 71 5.67 9.75 -2.86
CA GLY A 71 4.74 9.15 -1.89
C GLY A 71 3.60 8.39 -2.57
N MET A 72 3.03 8.95 -3.65
CA MET A 72 2.02 8.25 -4.47
C MET A 72 2.59 6.97 -5.11
N GLY A 73 3.77 7.05 -5.72
CA GLY A 73 4.41 5.88 -6.33
C GLY A 73 4.70 4.77 -5.31
N ARG A 74 5.09 5.13 -4.10
CA ARG A 74 5.32 4.19 -3.00
C ARG A 74 4.03 3.56 -2.51
N ALA A 75 2.96 4.35 -2.37
CA ALA A 75 1.64 3.86 -1.97
C ALA A 75 1.06 2.91 -3.04
N ILE A 76 1.04 3.33 -4.30
CA ILE A 76 0.60 2.49 -5.43
C ILE A 76 1.39 1.18 -5.47
N GLY A 77 2.68 1.21 -5.17
CA GLY A 77 3.54 0.02 -5.15
C GLY A 77 3.07 -1.08 -4.19
N HIS A 78 2.43 -0.74 -3.07
CA HIS A 78 1.82 -1.71 -2.15
C HIS A 78 0.59 -2.42 -2.73
N TYR A 79 -0.06 -1.83 -3.71
CA TYR A 79 -1.21 -2.42 -4.41
C TYR A 79 -0.80 -3.03 -5.75
N ALA A 80 -0.25 -2.23 -6.66
CA ALA A 80 -0.04 -2.61 -8.05
C ALA A 80 0.99 -3.73 -8.27
N ARG A 81 1.92 -3.94 -7.35
CA ARG A 81 2.92 -5.01 -7.45
C ARG A 81 2.37 -6.39 -7.09
N PHE A 82 1.24 -6.45 -6.41
CA PHE A 82 0.65 -7.68 -5.87
C PHE A 82 -0.72 -8.00 -6.45
N ILE A 83 -1.55 -6.98 -6.69
CA ILE A 83 -2.93 -7.14 -7.15
C ILE A 83 -2.94 -7.21 -8.67
N ASN A 84 -3.36 -8.34 -9.22
CA ASN A 84 -3.42 -8.57 -10.66
C ASN A 84 -4.79 -8.20 -11.20
N LYS A 85 -4.85 -7.95 -12.52
CA LYS A 85 -6.13 -7.79 -13.23
C LYS A 85 -7.01 -9.01 -12.99
N GLY A 86 -8.24 -8.77 -12.56
CA GLY A 86 -9.23 -9.82 -12.28
C GLY A 86 -9.24 -10.28 -10.81
N ALA A 87 -8.35 -9.77 -9.96
CA ALA A 87 -8.49 -9.95 -8.52
C ALA A 87 -9.75 -9.24 -8.01
N VAL A 88 -10.47 -9.89 -7.12
CA VAL A 88 -11.74 -9.41 -6.57
C VAL A 88 -11.51 -8.89 -5.15
N ARG A 89 -11.97 -7.67 -4.86
CA ARG A 89 -11.95 -7.14 -3.51
C ARG A 89 -12.85 -7.97 -2.59
N ILE A 90 -12.35 -8.28 -1.42
CA ILE A 90 -13.08 -8.98 -0.37
C ILE A 90 -13.39 -7.99 0.74
N GLU A 91 -14.59 -8.07 1.30
CA GLU A 91 -14.99 -7.28 2.45
C GLU A 91 -14.09 -7.59 3.65
N THR A 92 -13.72 -6.53 4.36
CA THR A 92 -12.88 -6.61 5.56
C THR A 92 -13.47 -5.72 6.65
N THR A 93 -13.32 -6.15 7.90
CA THR A 93 -13.67 -5.37 9.08
C THR A 93 -12.45 -5.24 9.98
N SER A 94 -12.33 -4.14 10.70
CA SER A 94 -11.29 -3.92 11.70
C SER A 94 -11.91 -3.46 13.00
N ASN A 95 -11.43 -4.00 14.12
CA ASN A 95 -11.83 -3.58 15.47
C ASN A 95 -11.05 -2.33 15.95
N ASP A 96 -10.00 -1.93 15.22
CA ASP A 96 -9.23 -0.71 15.48
C ASP A 96 -9.44 0.25 14.29
N PRO A 97 -10.10 1.40 14.46
CA PRO A 97 -10.37 2.34 13.38
C PRO A 97 -9.10 2.97 12.79
N LEU A 98 -7.96 2.86 13.47
CA LEU A 98 -6.66 3.30 12.97
C LEU A 98 -5.89 2.18 12.25
N VAL A 99 -6.48 0.98 12.14
CA VAL A 99 -5.96 -0.12 11.32
C VAL A 99 -6.92 -0.35 10.17
N GLN A 100 -6.50 0.02 8.97
CA GLN A 100 -7.29 -0.10 7.75
C GLN A 100 -6.79 -1.29 6.92
N VAL A 101 -7.70 -2.11 6.42
CA VAL A 101 -7.37 -3.31 5.64
C VAL A 101 -8.13 -3.29 4.33
N THR A 102 -7.40 -3.46 3.22
CA THR A 102 -7.99 -3.74 1.90
C THR A 102 -7.54 -5.13 1.47
N ALA A 103 -8.47 -6.04 1.20
CA ALA A 103 -8.14 -7.41 0.81
C ALA A 103 -8.63 -7.74 -0.60
N PHE A 104 -7.84 -8.53 -1.31
CA PHE A 104 -8.15 -9.00 -2.65
C PHE A 104 -7.91 -10.50 -2.77
N ARG A 105 -8.82 -11.19 -3.47
CA ARG A 105 -8.68 -12.58 -3.83
C ARG A 105 -8.36 -12.69 -5.32
N ASP A 106 -7.26 -13.33 -5.64
CA ASP A 106 -6.85 -13.70 -7.00
C ASP A 106 -7.16 -15.18 -7.22
N ASP A 107 -8.26 -15.47 -7.91
CA ASP A 107 -8.71 -16.84 -8.18
C ASP A 107 -7.81 -17.57 -9.19
N VAL A 108 -7.09 -16.83 -10.04
CA VAL A 108 -6.17 -17.40 -11.03
C VAL A 108 -4.89 -17.88 -10.36
N LYS A 109 -4.30 -17.03 -9.53
CA LYS A 109 -3.08 -17.36 -8.76
C LYS A 109 -3.37 -18.13 -7.48
N LYS A 110 -4.64 -18.28 -7.11
CA LYS A 110 -5.10 -18.90 -5.86
C LYS A 110 -4.43 -18.26 -4.64
N GLN A 111 -4.48 -16.94 -4.57
CA GLN A 111 -3.87 -16.19 -3.48
C GLN A 111 -4.79 -15.11 -2.93
N MET A 112 -4.56 -14.80 -1.68
CA MET A 112 -5.10 -13.61 -1.01
C MET A 112 -4.00 -12.58 -0.87
N ILE A 113 -4.39 -11.31 -1.03
CA ILE A 113 -3.52 -10.16 -0.82
C ILE A 113 -4.21 -9.23 0.18
N TRP A 114 -3.51 -8.85 1.23
CA TRP A 114 -3.98 -7.86 2.20
C TRP A 114 -3.03 -6.67 2.19
N VAL A 115 -3.57 -5.48 1.98
CA VAL A 115 -2.84 -4.22 2.21
C VAL A 115 -3.35 -3.64 3.50
N VAL A 116 -2.46 -3.51 4.48
CA VAL A 116 -2.78 -3.12 5.85
C VAL A 116 -2.06 -1.83 6.18
N ILE A 117 -2.81 -0.83 6.65
CA ILE A 117 -2.29 0.46 7.07
C ILE A 117 -2.47 0.57 8.58
N ASN A 118 -1.37 0.68 9.32
CA ASN A 118 -1.41 0.98 10.74
C ASN A 118 -1.15 2.47 10.95
N ASN A 119 -2.20 3.24 11.24
CA ASN A 119 -2.11 4.67 11.54
C ASN A 119 -1.86 4.98 13.02
N ASN A 120 -1.74 3.96 13.86
CA ASN A 120 -1.38 4.15 15.26
C ASN A 120 0.08 4.62 15.38
N THR A 121 0.35 5.47 16.35
CA THR A 121 1.71 5.90 16.74
C THR A 121 2.48 4.83 17.53
N SER A 122 1.88 3.64 17.70
CA SER A 122 2.50 2.46 18.33
C SER A 122 2.33 1.23 17.44
N GLN A 123 3.23 0.27 17.61
CA GLN A 123 3.06 -1.01 16.95
C GLN A 123 1.77 -1.70 17.40
N LYS A 124 1.19 -2.50 16.52
CA LYS A 124 0.00 -3.31 16.80
C LYS A 124 0.26 -4.78 16.47
N ILE A 125 -0.29 -5.65 17.28
CA ILE A 125 -0.38 -7.07 16.98
C ILE A 125 -1.81 -7.30 16.49
N ILE A 126 -1.95 -7.70 15.23
CA ILE A 126 -3.25 -7.88 14.58
C ILE A 126 -3.44 -9.34 14.23
N LYS A 127 -4.57 -9.88 14.66
CA LYS A 127 -5.03 -11.21 14.24
C LYS A 127 -6.00 -11.05 13.08
N PHE A 128 -5.78 -11.83 12.03
CA PHE A 128 -6.66 -11.96 10.88
C PHE A 128 -7.42 -13.27 10.99
N ASP A 129 -8.75 -13.19 11.00
CA ASP A 129 -9.64 -14.33 10.90
C ASP A 129 -10.23 -14.36 9.47
N LEU A 130 -10.15 -15.52 8.82
CA LEU A 130 -10.52 -15.69 7.41
C LEU A 130 -11.77 -16.57 7.29
N GLU A 131 -12.90 -15.96 7.02
CA GLU A 131 -14.14 -16.71 6.81
C GLU A 131 -14.19 -17.35 5.41
N GLY A 132 -14.42 -18.65 5.37
CA GLY A 132 -14.61 -19.40 4.11
C GLY A 132 -13.35 -19.54 3.25
N LEU A 133 -12.18 -19.24 3.78
CA LEU A 133 -10.89 -19.37 3.11
C LEU A 133 -9.96 -20.29 3.89
N THR A 134 -9.13 -21.02 3.15
CA THR A 134 -8.12 -21.90 3.75
C THR A 134 -6.73 -21.51 3.23
N LEU A 135 -5.84 -21.14 4.14
CA LEU A 135 -4.44 -20.83 3.85
C LEU A 135 -3.64 -22.10 3.56
N ILE A 136 -2.67 -21.99 2.67
CA ILE A 136 -1.72 -23.05 2.33
C ILE A 136 -0.30 -22.52 2.46
N GLY A 137 0.52 -23.19 3.26
CA GLY A 137 1.93 -22.83 3.42
C GLY A 137 2.14 -21.50 4.14
N ASN A 138 3.27 -20.89 3.89
CA ASN A 138 3.68 -19.67 4.57
C ASN A 138 3.14 -18.42 3.88
N LEU A 139 3.00 -17.36 4.66
CA LEU A 139 2.71 -16.02 4.22
C LEU A 139 4.02 -15.27 3.94
N SER A 140 3.96 -14.32 3.03
CA SER A 140 5.07 -13.42 2.68
C SER A 140 4.54 -12.02 2.43
N GLY A 141 5.42 -11.06 2.24
CA GLY A 141 4.98 -9.70 1.91
C GLY A 141 6.08 -8.67 1.96
N GLU A 142 5.66 -7.42 1.96
CA GLU A 142 6.53 -6.26 2.05
C GLU A 142 5.93 -5.21 2.99
N GLN A 143 6.80 -4.46 3.63
CA GLN A 143 6.43 -3.45 4.60
C GLN A 143 7.17 -2.15 4.33
N SER A 144 6.49 -1.03 4.53
CA SER A 144 7.07 0.31 4.52
C SER A 144 6.84 0.99 5.85
N ILE A 145 7.89 1.62 6.35
CA ILE A 145 7.91 2.52 7.50
C ILE A 145 8.58 3.83 7.09
N GLU A 146 8.62 4.82 7.96
CA GLU A 146 9.20 6.15 7.68
C GLU A 146 10.60 6.11 7.07
N THR A 147 11.46 5.22 7.54
CA THR A 147 12.87 5.13 7.15
C THR A 147 13.16 4.13 6.05
N ALA A 148 12.20 3.25 5.70
CA ALA A 148 12.40 2.16 4.75
C ALA A 148 11.12 1.81 4.00
N TYR A 149 11.23 1.64 2.68
CA TYR A 149 10.09 1.31 1.82
C TYR A 149 10.26 -0.05 1.18
N TRP A 150 9.14 -0.79 1.06
CA TRP A 150 9.04 -2.09 0.42
C TRP A 150 10.07 -3.11 0.93
N GLN A 151 10.35 -3.05 2.24
CA GLN A 151 11.22 -4.03 2.86
C GLN A 151 10.51 -5.38 2.88
N LYS A 152 11.20 -6.39 2.34
CA LYS A 152 10.67 -7.75 2.32
C LYS A 152 10.49 -8.26 3.75
N LEU A 153 9.32 -8.80 4.03
CA LEU A 153 9.07 -9.53 5.29
C LEU A 153 9.70 -10.92 5.22
N ASP A 154 10.20 -11.39 6.34
CA ASP A 154 10.48 -12.81 6.50
C ASP A 154 9.18 -13.61 6.31
N THR A 155 9.29 -14.77 5.69
CA THR A 155 8.13 -15.65 5.56
C THR A 155 7.72 -16.16 6.93
N PHE A 156 6.42 -16.17 7.19
CA PHE A 156 5.88 -16.63 8.46
C PHE A 156 4.72 -17.62 8.27
N THR A 157 4.59 -18.53 9.22
CA THR A 157 3.54 -19.54 9.18
C THR A 157 2.25 -18.96 9.78
N PRO A 158 1.08 -19.18 9.15
CA PRO A 158 -0.19 -18.83 9.77
C PRO A 158 -0.41 -19.63 11.07
N ASP A 159 -1.18 -19.06 12.01
CA ASP A 159 -1.48 -19.69 13.32
C ASP A 159 -2.31 -20.95 13.10
N THR A 160 -3.29 -20.87 12.19
CA THR A 160 -4.08 -22.01 11.69
C THR A 160 -4.29 -21.87 10.18
N ILE A 161 -5.04 -22.80 9.59
CA ILE A 161 -5.40 -22.73 8.17
C ILE A 161 -6.38 -21.60 7.84
N SER A 162 -6.97 -20.96 8.83
CA SER A 162 -7.98 -19.90 8.70
C SER A 162 -7.65 -18.61 9.46
N ASP A 163 -6.51 -18.54 10.11
CA ASP A 163 -6.09 -17.33 10.81
C ASP A 163 -4.57 -17.15 10.84
N PHE A 164 -4.13 -15.92 11.02
CA PHE A 164 -2.73 -15.58 11.25
C PHE A 164 -2.61 -14.29 12.06
N THR A 165 -1.50 -14.19 12.77
CA THR A 165 -1.15 -13.00 13.56
C THR A 165 0.09 -12.33 12.96
N ILE A 166 0.09 -11.00 12.91
CA ILE A 166 1.23 -10.20 12.45
C ILE A 166 1.44 -8.98 13.34
N THR A 167 2.69 -8.63 13.55
CA THR A 167 3.07 -7.37 14.20
C THR A 167 3.28 -6.29 13.14
N LEU A 168 2.50 -5.23 13.24
CA LEU A 168 2.57 -4.05 12.38
C LEU A 168 3.29 -2.93 13.12
N PRO A 169 4.42 -2.42 12.65
CA PRO A 169 5.04 -1.23 13.25
C PRO A 169 4.09 -0.05 13.31
N ALA A 170 4.39 0.89 14.19
CA ALA A 170 3.73 2.19 14.20
C ALA A 170 3.80 2.82 12.79
N GLU A 171 2.73 3.48 12.39
CA GLU A 171 2.68 4.31 11.19
C GLU A 171 3.21 3.60 9.92
N SER A 172 2.79 2.35 9.68
CA SER A 172 3.28 1.49 8.61
C SER A 172 2.24 1.15 7.56
N VAL A 173 2.70 0.75 6.37
CA VAL A 173 1.90 0.10 5.33
C VAL A 173 2.53 -1.25 5.02
N THR A 174 1.73 -2.31 5.09
CA THR A 174 2.19 -3.69 4.93
C THR A 174 1.32 -4.40 3.89
N THR A 175 1.95 -4.99 2.89
CA THR A 175 1.26 -5.91 1.97
C THR A 175 1.62 -7.34 2.33
N ILE A 176 0.62 -8.17 2.55
CA ILE A 176 0.76 -9.60 2.89
C ILE A 176 0.17 -10.43 1.75
N VAL A 177 0.80 -11.52 1.43
CA VAL A 177 0.35 -12.47 0.40
C VAL A 177 0.34 -13.88 0.98
N GLY A 178 -0.77 -14.58 0.82
CA GLY A 178 -0.93 -15.98 1.21
C GLY A 178 -1.57 -16.81 0.11
N GLN A 179 -1.11 -18.04 -0.08
CA GLN A 179 -1.77 -19.00 -0.97
C GLN A 179 -3.03 -19.54 -0.30
N ILE A 180 -4.07 -19.75 -1.10
CA ILE A 180 -5.35 -20.29 -0.62
C ILE A 180 -5.76 -21.54 -1.38
N LYS A 181 -6.49 -22.41 -0.67
CA LYS A 181 -7.21 -23.54 -1.26
C LYS A 181 -8.67 -23.11 -1.45
N LYS A 182 -9.19 -23.39 -2.63
CA LYS A 182 -10.65 -23.37 -2.85
C LYS A 182 -11.30 -24.55 -2.17
#